data_cc56ce1a32bf35fb6bb86bcd332a3158
#
_entry.id   cc56ce1a32bf35fb6bb86bcd332a3158
#
_cell.length_a   1.000
_cell.length_b   1.000
_cell.length_c   1.000
_cell.angle_alpha   90.00
_cell.angle_beta   90.00
_cell.angle_gamma   90.00
#
_symmetry.space_group_name_H-M   'P 1'
#
loop_
_entity.id
_entity.type
_entity.pdbx_description
1 polymer ?
#
loop_
_entity_poly.entity_id
_entity_poly.type
_entity_poly.pdbx_seq_one_letter_code
_entity_poly.pdbx_strand_id
1 'polypeptide(L)'
;MATQEELQALADQEIEDAKPMYAQVNNERREFTDAEYAQAKVDLGNSKWDAQQFGYIQARQEAYGSVQDQLDMQYWDNVNSTTIWKDHIAKVKSDNPKPE
;
A
#
# COMPACT_ATOMS: atom_id res chain seq x y z
N MET A 1 13.04 -4.42 3.91
CA MET A 1 11.89 -4.46 2.97
C MET A 1 12.24 -5.30 1.76
N ALA A 2 11.24 -5.86 1.11
CA ALA A 2 11.46 -6.66 -0.10
C ALA A 2 11.96 -5.80 -1.25
N THR A 3 12.86 -6.34 -2.05
CA THR A 3 13.32 -5.68 -3.27
C THR A 3 12.25 -5.81 -4.36
N GLN A 4 12.37 -5.00 -5.41
CA GLN A 4 11.47 -5.10 -6.55
C GLN A 4 11.51 -6.50 -7.18
N GLU A 5 12.68 -7.10 -7.26
CA GLU A 5 12.86 -8.46 -7.79
C GLU A 5 12.14 -9.49 -6.93
N GLU A 6 12.24 -9.37 -5.61
CA GLU A 6 11.54 -10.27 -4.68
C GLU A 6 10.01 -10.15 -4.82
N LEU A 7 9.51 -8.93 -4.94
CA LEU A 7 8.07 -8.69 -5.14
C LEU A 7 7.60 -9.20 -6.49
N GLN A 8 8.43 -9.07 -7.53
CA GLN A 8 8.11 -9.63 -8.84
C GLN A 8 8.06 -11.15 -8.79
N ALA A 9 8.97 -11.79 -8.07
CA ALA A 9 8.95 -13.24 -7.91
C ALA A 9 7.70 -13.73 -7.18
N LEU A 10 7.26 -13.01 -6.15
CA LEU A 10 6.01 -13.30 -5.45
C LEU A 10 4.80 -13.16 -6.38
N ALA A 11 4.77 -12.09 -7.19
CA ALA A 11 3.70 -11.85 -8.15
C ALA A 11 3.66 -12.97 -9.21
N ASP A 12 4.82 -13.38 -9.72
CA ASP A 12 4.92 -14.46 -10.68
C ASP A 12 4.34 -15.76 -10.10
N GLN A 13 4.67 -16.08 -8.85
CA GLN A 13 4.16 -17.26 -8.19
C GLN A 13 2.66 -17.18 -7.93
N GLU A 14 2.15 -16.03 -7.53
CA GLU A 14 0.71 -15.85 -7.32
C GLU A 14 -0.07 -16.06 -8.61
N ILE A 15 0.42 -15.58 -9.74
CA ILE A 15 -0.22 -15.79 -11.04
C ILE A 15 -0.16 -17.27 -11.44
N GLU A 16 0.97 -17.93 -11.23
CA GLU A 16 1.07 -19.37 -11.51
C GLU A 16 0.08 -20.17 -10.66
N ASP A 17 -0.04 -19.83 -9.38
CA ASP A 17 -0.97 -20.51 -8.47
C ASP A 17 -2.44 -20.23 -8.82
N ALA A 18 -2.72 -19.10 -9.46
CA ALA A 18 -4.07 -18.71 -9.87
C ALA A 18 -4.51 -19.34 -11.20
N LYS A 19 -3.61 -20.00 -11.91
CA LYS A 19 -3.94 -20.63 -13.19
C LYS A 19 -4.92 -21.79 -12.99
N PRO A 20 -5.85 -22.02 -13.92
CA PRO A 20 -6.05 -21.23 -15.14
C PRO A 20 -6.85 -19.95 -14.89
N MET A 21 -6.51 -18.88 -15.61
CA MET A 21 -7.25 -17.61 -15.58
C MET A 21 -7.94 -17.43 -16.93
N TYR A 22 -9.10 -16.79 -16.90
CA TYR A 22 -9.95 -16.67 -18.10
C TYR A 22 -10.29 -15.22 -18.39
N ALA A 23 -10.32 -14.89 -19.67
CA ALA A 23 -10.81 -13.61 -20.16
C ALA A 23 -12.12 -13.83 -20.91
N GLN A 24 -13.03 -12.88 -20.80
CA GLN A 24 -14.27 -12.91 -21.56
C GLN A 24 -14.14 -11.93 -22.74
N VAL A 25 -14.21 -12.46 -23.98
CA VAL A 25 -14.09 -11.69 -25.21
C VAL A 25 -15.28 -12.05 -26.09
N ASN A 26 -16.07 -11.06 -26.49
CA ASN A 26 -17.22 -11.25 -27.39
C ASN A 26 -18.19 -12.34 -26.87
N ASN A 27 -18.45 -12.34 -25.57
CA ASN A 27 -19.31 -13.30 -24.88
C ASN A 27 -18.75 -14.73 -24.84
N GLU A 28 -17.50 -14.92 -25.24
CA GLU A 28 -16.81 -16.20 -25.11
C GLU A 28 -15.78 -16.12 -23.97
N ARG A 29 -15.76 -17.16 -23.14
CA ARG A 29 -14.75 -17.30 -22.08
C ARG A 29 -13.60 -18.14 -22.62
N ARG A 30 -12.40 -17.60 -22.55
CA ARG A 30 -11.19 -18.33 -22.94
C ARG A 30 -10.09 -18.17 -21.90
N GLU A 31 -9.22 -19.14 -21.83
CA GLU A 31 -8.05 -19.04 -20.95
C GLU A 31 -7.11 -17.95 -21.46
N PHE A 32 -6.40 -17.30 -20.52
CA PHE A 32 -5.37 -16.33 -20.84
C PHE A 32 -4.31 -16.97 -21.75
N THR A 33 -3.82 -16.19 -22.70
CA THR A 33 -2.64 -16.55 -23.49
C THR A 33 -1.38 -16.37 -22.64
N ASP A 34 -0.26 -16.92 -23.09
CA ASP A 34 1.04 -16.75 -22.44
C ASP A 34 1.40 -15.26 -22.29
N ALA A 35 1.09 -14.45 -23.31
CA ALA A 35 1.34 -13.00 -23.26
C ALA A 35 0.48 -12.33 -22.18
N GLU A 36 -0.78 -12.76 -22.04
CA GLU A 36 -1.67 -12.21 -20.99
C GLU A 36 -1.20 -12.61 -19.59
N TYR A 37 -0.75 -13.83 -19.40
CA TYR A 37 -0.16 -14.25 -18.12
C TYR A 37 1.10 -13.45 -17.80
N ALA A 38 1.96 -13.24 -18.80
CA ALA A 38 3.18 -12.44 -18.61
C ALA A 38 2.85 -11.00 -18.21
N GLN A 39 1.86 -10.40 -18.85
CA GLN A 39 1.42 -9.04 -18.49
C GLN A 39 0.81 -8.98 -17.10
N ALA A 40 0.01 -9.97 -16.71
CA ALA A 40 -0.57 -10.05 -15.38
C ALA A 40 0.52 -10.12 -14.31
N LYS A 41 1.58 -10.88 -14.55
CA LYS A 41 2.73 -10.98 -13.64
C LYS A 41 3.41 -9.63 -13.44
N VAL A 42 3.66 -8.91 -14.55
CA VAL A 42 4.29 -7.58 -14.50
C VAL A 42 3.39 -6.60 -13.75
N ASP A 43 2.10 -6.56 -14.07
CA ASP A 43 1.14 -5.63 -13.43
C ASP A 43 1.04 -5.89 -11.94
N LEU A 44 0.96 -7.15 -11.52
CA LEU A 44 0.89 -7.49 -10.11
C LEU A 44 2.18 -7.13 -9.38
N GLY A 45 3.34 -7.39 -10.00
CA GLY A 45 4.63 -7.01 -9.43
C GLY A 45 4.75 -5.51 -9.20
N ASN A 46 4.34 -4.72 -10.20
CA ASN A 46 4.33 -3.26 -10.09
C ASN A 46 3.37 -2.78 -9.00
N SER A 47 2.19 -3.40 -8.90
CA SER A 47 1.21 -3.08 -7.86
C SER A 47 1.77 -3.35 -6.46
N LYS A 48 2.45 -4.48 -6.27
CA LYS A 48 3.07 -4.82 -4.98
C LYS A 48 4.18 -3.83 -4.63
N TRP A 49 4.99 -3.45 -5.60
CA TRP A 49 6.06 -2.47 -5.40
C TRP A 49 5.51 -1.10 -5.00
N ASP A 50 4.50 -0.62 -5.73
CA ASP A 50 3.85 0.66 -5.43
C ASP A 50 3.22 0.64 -4.03
N ALA A 51 2.55 -0.45 -3.66
CA ALA A 51 1.96 -0.60 -2.33
C ALA A 51 3.04 -0.52 -1.23
N GLN A 52 4.20 -1.13 -1.45
CA GLN A 52 5.30 -1.07 -0.49
C GLN A 52 5.87 0.33 -0.38
N GLN A 53 6.07 1.02 -1.53
CA GLN A 53 6.69 2.34 -1.55
C GLN A 53 5.77 3.43 -1.01
N PHE A 54 4.47 3.34 -1.24
CA PHE A 54 3.54 4.44 -0.97
C PHE A 54 2.44 4.10 0.04
N GLY A 55 2.29 2.83 0.42
CA GLY A 55 1.26 2.42 1.36
C GLY A 55 1.36 3.11 2.73
N TYR A 56 2.56 3.51 3.15
CA TYR A 56 2.76 4.21 4.40
C TYR A 56 2.04 5.57 4.43
N ILE A 57 1.87 6.20 3.26
CA ILE A 57 1.23 7.51 3.16
C ILE A 57 -0.24 7.41 3.60
N GLN A 58 -0.97 6.45 3.04
CA GLN A 58 -2.37 6.22 3.41
C GLN A 58 -2.50 5.81 4.88
N ALA A 59 -1.65 4.90 5.33
CA ALA A 59 -1.65 4.45 6.72
C ALA A 59 -1.41 5.60 7.69
N ARG A 60 -0.48 6.50 7.37
CA ARG A 60 -0.23 7.69 8.17
C ARG A 60 -1.42 8.65 8.16
N GLN A 61 -2.05 8.87 6.99
CA GLN A 61 -3.21 9.75 6.89
C GLN A 61 -4.35 9.27 7.77
N GLU A 62 -4.63 7.98 7.75
CA GLU A 62 -5.68 7.38 8.59
C GLU A 62 -5.34 7.49 10.08
N ALA A 63 -4.08 7.25 10.43
CA ALA A 63 -3.64 7.26 11.83
C ALA A 63 -3.53 8.67 12.41
N TYR A 64 -3.22 9.69 11.59
CA TYR A 64 -3.16 11.08 12.06
C TYR A 64 -4.51 11.59 12.52
N GLY A 65 -5.60 11.11 11.94
CA GLY A 65 -6.92 11.64 12.18
C GLY A 65 -7.21 12.90 11.37
N SER A 66 -8.34 13.52 11.62
CA SER A 66 -8.74 14.70 10.87
C SER A 66 -7.86 15.92 11.19
N VAL A 67 -7.82 16.88 10.26
CA VAL A 67 -7.11 18.15 10.51
C VAL A 67 -7.73 18.89 11.69
N GLN A 68 -9.05 18.83 11.84
CA GLN A 68 -9.74 19.45 12.97
C GLN A 68 -9.29 18.87 14.31
N ASP A 69 -9.20 17.54 14.40
CA ASP A 69 -8.74 16.87 15.62
C ASP A 69 -7.30 17.25 15.94
N GLN A 70 -6.45 17.35 14.92
CA GLN A 70 -5.05 17.74 15.10
C GLN A 70 -4.92 19.19 15.57
N LEU A 71 -5.74 20.09 15.03
CA LEU A 71 -5.77 21.49 15.47
C LEU A 71 -6.25 21.60 16.91
N ASP A 72 -7.22 20.78 17.31
CA ASP A 72 -7.67 20.74 18.70
C ASP A 72 -6.54 20.24 19.62
N MET A 73 -5.79 19.23 19.20
CA MET A 73 -4.63 18.76 19.98
C MET A 73 -3.60 19.87 20.15
N GLN A 74 -3.32 20.63 19.10
CA GLN A 74 -2.37 21.75 19.17
C GLN A 74 -2.88 22.84 20.12
N TYR A 75 -4.14 23.17 20.05
CA TYR A 75 -4.75 24.16 20.93
C TYR A 75 -4.62 23.76 22.40
N TRP A 76 -5.02 22.54 22.73
CA TRP A 76 -4.96 22.06 24.11
C TRP A 76 -3.52 21.86 24.60
N ASP A 77 -2.59 21.53 23.71
CA ASP A 77 -1.18 21.47 24.06
C ASP A 77 -0.67 22.85 24.49
N ASN A 78 -1.07 23.90 23.79
CA ASN A 78 -0.71 25.27 24.18
C ASN A 78 -1.32 25.66 25.50
N VAL A 79 -2.60 25.36 25.74
CA VAL A 79 -3.31 25.69 26.97
C VAL A 79 -2.71 24.94 28.16
N ASN A 80 -2.40 23.67 28.00
CA ASN A 80 -1.95 22.77 29.05
C ASN A 80 -0.43 22.62 29.16
N SER A 81 0.32 23.24 28.27
CA SER A 81 1.79 23.10 28.16
C SER A 81 2.21 21.61 27.98
N THR A 82 1.49 20.89 27.14
CA THR A 82 1.74 19.47 26.87
C THR A 82 2.28 19.27 25.45
N THR A 83 2.65 18.03 25.13
CA THR A 83 3.18 17.64 23.79
C THR A 83 2.37 16.49 23.18
N ILE A 84 1.07 16.41 23.47
CA ILE A 84 0.22 15.30 23.03
C ILE A 84 0.20 15.20 21.50
N TRP A 85 0.05 16.32 20.81
CA TRP A 85 0.04 16.34 19.34
C TRP A 85 1.38 15.91 18.75
N LYS A 86 2.48 16.46 19.27
CA LYS A 86 3.83 16.11 18.82
C LYS A 86 4.11 14.61 19.02
N ASP A 87 3.72 14.08 20.18
CA ASP A 87 3.90 12.67 20.51
C ASP A 87 3.04 11.78 19.61
N HIS A 88 1.81 12.20 19.31
CA HIS A 88 0.91 11.50 18.40
C HIS A 88 1.50 11.41 17.00
N ILE A 89 2.01 12.52 16.45
CA ILE A 89 2.65 12.56 15.13
C ILE A 89 3.88 11.65 15.11
N ALA A 90 4.71 11.71 16.12
CA ALA A 90 5.91 10.88 16.24
C ALA A 90 5.56 9.39 16.25
N LYS A 91 4.52 9.02 17.01
CA LYS A 91 4.05 7.65 17.10
C LYS A 91 3.53 7.14 15.75
N VAL A 92 2.74 7.94 15.04
CA VAL A 92 2.20 7.57 13.72
C VAL A 92 3.35 7.32 12.74
N LYS A 93 4.36 8.18 12.74
CA LYS A 93 5.52 8.02 11.84
C LYS A 93 6.34 6.78 12.21
N SER A 94 6.46 6.47 13.49
CA SER A 94 7.18 5.29 13.97
C SER A 94 6.44 4.00 13.63
N ASP A 95 5.10 3.99 13.76
CA ASP A 95 4.27 2.82 13.48
C ASP A 95 4.14 2.56 11.97
N ASN A 96 4.28 3.60 11.14
CA ASN A 96 4.12 3.53 9.68
C ASN A 96 5.36 4.12 9.00
N PRO A 97 6.51 3.44 9.09
CA PRO A 97 7.76 4.02 8.60
C PRO A 97 7.78 4.15 7.09
N LYS A 98 8.47 5.19 6.62
CA LYS A 98 8.74 5.37 5.20
C LYS A 98 9.72 4.29 4.74
N PRO A 99 9.51 3.66 3.57
CA PRO A 99 10.48 2.71 3.02
C PRO A 99 11.84 3.35 2.77
N GLU A 100 12.87 2.58 3.02
CA GLU A 100 14.25 3.02 2.75
C GLU A 100 14.60 2.85 1.27
#